data_68c0c2d55f5302216545e52b0191a7b3
#
_entry.id   68c0c2d55f5302216545e52b0191a7b3
#
_cell.length_a   1.000
_cell.length_b   1.000
_cell.length_c   1.000
_cell.angle_alpha   90.00
_cell.angle_beta   90.00
_cell.angle_gamma   90.00
#
_symmetry.space_group_name_H-M   'P 1'
#
loop_
_entity.id
_entity.type
_entity.pdbx_description
1 polymer ?
#
loop_
_entity_poly.entity_id
_entity_poly.type
_entity_poly.pdbx_seq_one_letter_code
_entity_poly.pdbx_strand_id
1 'polypeptide(L)' 'MKCLHCGDDLRWNNDFDTEDDDQYLVVSMYECMNEHCKAWYEIYHGLKEKETVN' A
#
# COMPACT_ATOMS: atom_id res chain seq x y z
N MET A 1 -8.07 -8.16 1.14
CA MET A 1 -6.66 -8.46 1.31
C MET A 1 -6.41 -9.05 2.68
N LYS A 2 -5.59 -10.06 2.74
CA LYS A 2 -5.32 -10.73 4.01
C LYS A 2 -3.92 -10.44 4.52
N CYS A 3 -3.78 -10.42 5.82
CA CYS A 3 -2.50 -10.19 6.45
C CYS A 3 -1.62 -11.41 6.20
N LEU A 4 -0.40 -11.20 5.74
CA LEU A 4 0.51 -12.28 5.48
C LEU A 4 1.07 -12.88 6.76
N HIS A 5 0.91 -12.19 7.86
CA HIS A 5 1.46 -12.62 9.13
C HIS A 5 0.50 -13.51 9.91
N CYS A 6 -0.74 -13.11 10.01
CA CYS A 6 -1.71 -13.86 10.80
C CYS A 6 -2.91 -14.37 10.01
N GLY A 7 -3.05 -13.94 8.78
CA GLY A 7 -4.16 -14.40 7.95
C GLY A 7 -5.48 -13.67 8.13
N ASP A 8 -5.55 -12.72 9.03
CA ASP A 8 -6.78 -11.98 9.22
C ASP A 8 -6.91 -10.89 8.18
N ASP A 9 -8.07 -10.30 8.06
CA ASP A 9 -8.30 -9.27 7.07
C ASP A 9 -7.51 -8.00 7.38
N LEU A 10 -7.13 -7.31 6.34
CA LEU A 10 -6.50 -6.02 6.48
C LEU A 10 -7.56 -4.95 6.28
N ARG A 11 -7.39 -3.83 6.95
CA ARG A 11 -8.32 -2.72 6.85
C ARG A 11 -7.61 -1.54 6.22
N TRP A 12 -8.24 -0.93 5.24
CA TRP A 12 -7.71 0.26 4.60
C TRP A 12 -7.68 1.40 5.61
N ASN A 13 -6.57 2.09 5.66
CA ASN A 13 -6.41 3.20 6.58
C ASN A 13 -6.42 4.52 5.83
N ASN A 14 -5.48 4.70 4.93
CA ASN A 14 -5.39 5.96 4.21
C ASN A 14 -4.56 5.81 2.96
N ASP A 15 -4.67 6.75 2.05
CA ASP A 15 -3.86 6.79 0.84
C ASP A 15 -3.03 8.06 0.86
N PHE A 16 -1.83 7.97 0.32
CA PHE A 16 -0.97 9.13 0.23
C PHE A 16 -0.31 9.19 -1.15
N ASP A 17 0.05 10.37 -1.59
CA ASP A 17 0.74 10.54 -2.83
C ASP A 17 2.19 10.15 -2.65
N THR A 18 2.76 9.47 -3.63
CA THR A 18 4.14 9.04 -3.53
C THR A 18 5.00 10.00 -4.31
N GLU A 19 5.25 11.15 -3.77
CA GLU A 19 5.98 12.15 -4.49
C GLU A 19 7.41 11.74 -4.77
N ASP A 20 8.00 10.96 -3.89
CA ASP A 20 9.37 10.56 -4.07
C ASP A 20 9.54 9.29 -4.88
N ASP A 21 8.48 8.65 -5.29
CA ASP A 21 8.57 7.40 -6.01
C ASP A 21 8.46 7.66 -7.50
N ASP A 22 9.37 7.11 -8.29
CA ASP A 22 9.34 7.34 -9.72
C ASP A 22 8.41 6.40 -10.45
N GLN A 23 7.92 5.37 -9.78
CA GLN A 23 7.15 4.35 -10.46
C GLN A 23 5.69 4.35 -10.10
N TYR A 24 5.35 4.63 -8.88
CA TYR A 24 3.97 4.57 -8.44
C TYR A 24 3.42 5.93 -8.06
N LEU A 25 2.12 6.09 -8.21
CA LEU A 25 1.46 7.36 -7.91
C LEU A 25 0.95 7.42 -6.48
N VAL A 26 0.52 6.30 -5.95
CA VAL A 26 -0.17 6.29 -4.67
C VAL A 26 0.32 5.15 -3.80
N VAL A 27 0.35 5.36 -2.53
CA VAL A 27 0.63 4.30 -1.58
C VAL A 27 -0.58 4.23 -0.65
N SER A 28 -1.14 3.05 -0.50
CA SER A 28 -2.28 2.84 0.39
C SER A 28 -1.79 2.17 1.65
N MET A 29 -2.23 2.68 2.78
CA MET A 29 -1.83 2.13 4.07
C MET A 29 -2.92 1.22 4.57
N TYR A 30 -2.54 -0.01 4.91
CA TYR A 30 -3.48 -0.98 5.45
C TYR A 30 -2.97 -1.45 6.81
N GLU A 31 -3.86 -1.80 7.68
CA GLU A 31 -3.47 -2.31 8.99
C GLU A 31 -4.22 -3.58 9.27
N CYS A 32 -3.62 -4.47 10.00
CA CYS A 32 -4.25 -5.74 10.34
C CYS A 32 -5.32 -5.49 11.38
N MET A 33 -6.46 -6.14 11.22
CA MET A 33 -7.55 -5.94 12.15
C MET A 33 -7.37 -6.75 13.42
N ASN A 34 -6.39 -7.64 13.46
CA ASN A 34 -6.14 -8.47 14.63
C ASN A 34 -5.33 -7.66 15.63
N GLU A 35 -5.91 -7.34 16.75
CA GLU A 35 -5.22 -6.51 17.73
C GLU A 35 -4.00 -7.17 18.31
N HIS A 36 -3.83 -8.46 18.15
CA HIS A 36 -2.63 -9.12 18.63
C HIS A 36 -1.51 -9.09 17.59
N CYS A 37 -1.85 -8.90 16.33
CA CYS A 37 -0.87 -8.87 15.26
C CYS A 37 -0.28 -7.50 15.06
N LYS A 38 -1.15 -6.51 14.91
CA LYS A 38 -0.76 -5.11 14.75
C LYS A 38 0.18 -4.88 13.58
N ALA A 39 0.14 -5.73 12.58
CA ALA A 39 0.96 -5.54 11.40
C ALA A 39 0.32 -4.47 10.52
N TRP A 40 1.11 -3.78 9.74
CA TRP A 40 0.57 -2.82 8.80
C TRP A 40 1.38 -2.88 7.52
N TYR A 41 0.79 -2.41 6.43
CA TYR A 41 1.37 -2.58 5.12
C TYR A 41 1.26 -1.31 4.30
N GLU A 42 2.17 -1.15 3.38
CA GLU A 42 2.13 -0.06 2.43
C GLU A 42 2.03 -0.69 1.07
N ILE A 43 0.96 -0.42 0.34
CA ILE A 43 0.74 -1.00 -0.98
C ILE A 43 0.89 0.12 -2.01
N TYR A 44 1.90 0.00 -2.85
CA TYR A 44 2.12 1.00 -3.89
C TYR A 44 1.36 0.61 -5.14
N HIS A 45 0.66 1.54 -5.73
CA HIS A 45 -0.11 1.25 -6.92
C HIS A 45 -0.30 2.52 -7.75
N GLY A 46 -0.91 2.36 -8.91
CA GLY A 46 -1.10 3.50 -9.78
C GLY A 46 0.20 3.83 -10.50
N LEU A 47 0.56 3.11 -11.55
CA LEU A 47 1.83 3.33 -12.21
C LEU A 47 1.90 4.69 -12.87
N LYS A 48 3.01 5.38 -12.70
CA LYS A 48 3.21 6.65 -13.35
C LYS A 48 3.53 6.38 -14.80
N GLU A 49 2.97 7.23 -15.69
CA GLU A 49 3.25 7.08 -17.03
C GLU A 49 4.55 7.57 -17.35
N LYS A 50 5.52 6.88 -17.80
CA LYS A 50 6.74 7.38 -18.12
C LYS A 50 6.67 7.93 -19.45
N GLU A 51 7.06 9.00 -19.64
CA GLU A 51 7.16 9.65 -20.82
C GLU A 51 8.17 9.05 -21.58
N THR A 52 8.03 8.23 -22.25
CA THR A 52 8.99 7.62 -22.86
C THR A 52 9.43 8.23 -23.87
N VAL A 53 10.15 8.39 -23.94
CA VAL A 53 10.67 8.84 -24.82
C VAL A 53 11.08 8.10 -25.60
N ASN A 54 10.97 7.77 -26.05
CA ASN A 54 11.41 7.06 -26.83
C ASN A 54 11.75 6.98 -27.45
#